data_60bdbc390823558b245239a14ff1b7c7
#
_entry.id   60bdbc390823558b245239a14ff1b7c7
#
_cell.length_a   1.000
_cell.length_b   1.000
_cell.length_c   1.000
_cell.angle_alpha   90.00
_cell.angle_beta   90.00
_cell.angle_gamma   90.00
#
_symmetry.space_group_name_H-M   'P 1'
#
loop_
_entity.id
_entity.type
_entity.pdbx_description
1 polymer ?
#
loop_
_entity_poly.entity_id
_entity_poly.type
_entity_poly.pdbx_seq_one_letter_code
_entity_poly.pdbx_strand_id
1 'polypeptide(L)'
;MNAMPKIGKHELSSRVLVAPLSGLTDLPFRRILQEFNPGLVVSEMVAGEFLAKGHADIVAKAAGGGEIEPLVIQLVGREAKWMAEGARLSEEAGRPLSILIWVARRAKLHRGYRGQP
;
A
#
# COMPACT_ATOMS: atom_id res chain seq x y z
N MET A 1 -26.58 -17.70 3.15
CA MET A 1 -25.74 -16.99 4.14
C MET A 1 -24.55 -16.38 3.44
N ASN A 2 -24.32 -15.11 3.67
CA ASN A 2 -23.24 -14.39 3.01
C ASN A 2 -21.95 -14.54 3.81
N ALA A 3 -21.07 -15.45 3.39
CA ALA A 3 -19.74 -15.57 3.95
C ALA A 3 -18.98 -14.24 3.83
N MET A 4 -18.17 -13.91 4.81
CA MET A 4 -17.26 -12.76 4.74
C MET A 4 -16.17 -13.01 3.70
N PRO A 5 -15.69 -11.97 3.01
CA PRO A 5 -14.63 -12.12 2.03
C PRO A 5 -13.35 -12.66 2.66
N LYS A 6 -12.59 -13.41 1.88
CA LYS A 6 -11.28 -13.92 2.27
C LYS A 6 -10.23 -13.51 1.26
N ILE A 7 -9.04 -13.20 1.74
CA ILE A 7 -7.84 -13.03 0.93
C ILE A 7 -6.84 -14.08 1.39
N GLY A 8 -6.65 -15.13 0.59
CA GLY A 8 -5.90 -16.29 1.01
C GLY A 8 -6.51 -16.91 2.27
N LYS A 9 -5.73 -17.02 3.34
CA LYS A 9 -6.19 -17.50 4.65
C LYS A 9 -6.81 -16.41 5.55
N HIS A 10 -6.76 -15.15 5.11
CA HIS A 10 -7.23 -14.01 5.90
C HIS A 10 -8.70 -13.73 5.65
N GLU A 11 -9.53 -13.97 6.66
CA GLU A 11 -10.94 -13.62 6.65
C GLU A 11 -11.11 -12.15 7.06
N LEU A 12 -11.86 -11.40 6.28
CA LEU A 12 -12.11 -9.99 6.53
C LEU A 12 -13.33 -9.84 7.46
N SER A 13 -13.29 -8.88 8.36
CA SER A 13 -14.39 -8.59 9.29
C SER A 13 -15.56 -7.86 8.66
N SER A 14 -15.39 -7.32 7.45
CA SER A 14 -16.38 -6.53 6.71
C SER A 14 -16.13 -6.65 5.22
N ARG A 15 -17.14 -6.31 4.43
CA ARG A 15 -17.05 -6.26 2.97
C ARG A 15 -16.60 -4.89 2.46
N VAL A 16 -16.44 -3.93 3.35
CA VAL A 16 -16.00 -2.58 3.00
C VAL A 16 -14.48 -2.53 3.07
N LEU A 17 -13.85 -2.21 1.96
CA LEU A 17 -12.42 -2.03 1.84
C LEU A 17 -12.16 -0.54 1.63
N VAL A 18 -11.24 0.02 2.40
CA VAL A 18 -10.91 1.44 2.26
C VAL A 18 -9.76 1.61 1.30
N ALA A 19 -10.04 2.30 0.18
CA ALA A 19 -9.03 2.62 -0.82
C ALA A 19 -8.00 3.61 -0.26
N PRO A 20 -6.74 3.48 -0.66
CA PRO A 20 -5.72 4.46 -0.30
C PRO A 20 -5.91 5.75 -1.09
N LEU A 21 -5.76 6.88 -0.41
CA LEU A 21 -5.85 8.21 -0.99
C LEU A 21 -4.57 8.97 -0.66
N SER A 22 -3.80 9.33 -1.66
CA SER A 22 -2.54 10.07 -1.48
C SER A 22 -2.76 11.37 -0.73
N GLY A 23 -1.97 11.59 0.32
CA GLY A 23 -2.07 12.77 1.18
C GLY A 23 -3.26 12.77 2.15
N LEU A 24 -4.12 11.76 2.11
CA LEU A 24 -5.31 11.66 2.99
C LEU A 24 -5.29 10.44 3.90
N THR A 25 -4.81 9.29 3.43
CA THR A 25 -4.78 8.06 4.21
C THR A 25 -3.56 7.97 5.14
N ASP A 26 -3.29 9.05 5.85
CA ASP A 26 -2.29 9.11 6.91
C ASP A 26 -2.75 8.35 8.16
N LEU A 27 -1.89 8.25 9.16
CA LEU A 27 -2.19 7.50 10.37
C LEU A 27 -3.41 8.05 11.13
N PRO A 28 -3.58 9.36 11.35
CA PRO A 28 -4.78 9.90 11.99
C PRO A 28 -6.07 9.55 11.26
N PHE A 29 -6.09 9.64 9.94
CA PHE A 29 -7.25 9.30 9.13
C PHE A 29 -7.57 7.80 9.22
N ARG A 30 -6.58 6.94 9.18
CA ARG A 30 -6.74 5.49 9.32
C ARG A 30 -7.27 5.10 10.70
N ARG A 31 -6.88 5.80 11.76
CA ARG A 31 -7.42 5.61 13.11
C ARG A 31 -8.92 5.90 13.19
N ILE A 32 -9.36 6.97 12.55
CA ILE A 32 -10.79 7.30 12.46
C ILE A 32 -11.55 6.21 11.69
N LEU A 33 -11.03 5.77 10.56
CA LEU A 33 -11.63 4.70 9.77
C LEU A 33 -11.77 3.39 10.54
N GLN A 34 -10.85 3.10 11.44
CA GLN A 34 -10.86 1.90 12.25
C GLN A 34 -12.11 1.81 13.14
N GLU A 35 -12.67 2.93 13.57
CA GLU A 35 -13.89 2.99 14.36
C GLU A 35 -15.11 2.46 13.60
N PHE A 36 -15.09 2.47 12.29
CA PHE A 36 -16.14 1.96 11.40
C PHE A 36 -15.98 0.49 11.02
N ASN A 37 -15.01 -0.20 11.61
CA ASN A 37 -14.73 -1.61 11.37
C ASN A 37 -14.63 -2.01 9.89
N PRO A 38 -13.73 -1.41 9.10
CA PRO A 38 -13.51 -1.80 7.71
C PRO A 38 -12.92 -3.20 7.62
N GLY A 39 -13.14 -3.89 6.51
CA GLY A 39 -12.54 -5.19 6.24
C GLY A 39 -11.01 -5.13 6.12
N LEU A 40 -10.51 -4.07 5.51
CA LEU A 40 -9.10 -3.70 5.53
C LEU A 40 -8.89 -2.22 5.21
N VAL A 41 -7.76 -1.71 5.63
CA VAL A 41 -7.30 -0.35 5.34
C VAL A 41 -5.95 -0.45 4.64
N VAL A 42 -5.79 0.30 3.55
CA VAL A 42 -4.57 0.29 2.75
C VAL A 42 -3.75 1.54 3.07
N SER A 43 -2.45 1.38 3.23
CA SER A 43 -1.53 2.49 3.45
C SER A 43 -1.41 3.40 2.22
N GLU A 44 -0.88 4.60 2.42
CA GLU A 44 -0.35 5.38 1.32
C GLU A 44 0.76 4.61 0.58
N MET A 45 1.05 5.00 -0.66
CA MET A 45 2.09 4.36 -1.47
C MET A 45 3.45 4.41 -0.77
N VAL A 46 4.08 3.25 -0.68
CA VAL A 46 5.43 3.06 -0.17
C VAL A 46 6.32 2.57 -1.31
N ALA A 47 7.38 3.32 -1.60
CA ALA A 47 8.34 2.89 -2.60
C ALA A 47 9.10 1.65 -2.11
N GLY A 48 8.95 0.53 -2.82
CA GLY A 48 9.58 -0.75 -2.45
C GLY A 48 11.09 -0.64 -2.32
N GLU A 49 11.73 0.10 -3.20
CA GLU A 49 13.18 0.36 -3.14
C GLU A 49 13.58 1.10 -1.85
N PHE A 50 12.85 2.13 -1.46
CA PHE A 50 13.17 2.90 -0.27
C PHE A 50 12.89 2.12 1.01
N LEU A 51 11.84 1.31 1.01
CA LEU A 51 11.58 0.38 2.10
C LEU A 51 12.72 -0.64 2.24
N ALA A 52 13.15 -1.23 1.13
CA ALA A 52 14.24 -2.19 1.09
C ALA A 52 15.57 -1.60 1.57
N LYS A 53 15.82 -0.33 1.30
CA LYS A 53 17.02 0.40 1.74
C LYS A 53 16.93 0.93 3.17
N GLY A 54 15.81 0.72 3.86
CA GLY A 54 15.63 1.09 5.27
C GLY A 54 15.50 2.58 5.54
N HIS A 55 14.93 3.35 4.62
CA HIS A 55 14.63 4.76 4.87
C HIS A 55 13.63 4.90 6.02
N ALA A 56 14.03 5.58 7.09
CA ALA A 56 13.33 5.60 8.37
C ALA A 56 11.87 6.10 8.28
N ASP A 57 11.63 7.13 7.48
CA ASP A 57 10.29 7.67 7.24
C ASP A 57 9.38 6.69 6.50
N ILE A 58 9.94 5.95 5.56
CA ILE A 58 9.23 4.92 4.79
C ILE A 58 8.94 3.70 5.67
N VAL A 59 9.90 3.28 6.48
CA VAL A 59 9.72 2.20 7.45
C VAL A 59 8.61 2.56 8.45
N ALA A 60 8.60 3.79 8.94
CA ALA A 60 7.56 4.28 9.84
C ALA A 60 6.17 4.27 9.19
N LYS A 61 6.06 4.69 7.91
CA LYS A 61 4.81 4.57 7.14
C LYS A 61 4.32 3.14 7.01
N ALA A 62 5.22 2.21 6.69
CA ALA A 62 4.90 0.79 6.56
C ALA A 62 4.48 0.18 7.89
N ALA A 63 5.08 0.60 8.99
CA ALA A 63 4.72 0.13 10.33
C ALA A 63 3.30 0.54 10.75
N GLY A 64 2.80 1.66 10.23
CA GLY A 64 1.43 2.11 10.48
C GLY A 64 1.12 2.41 11.95
N GLY A 65 2.16 2.63 12.78
CA GLY A 65 2.02 2.85 14.20
C GLY A 65 1.62 1.61 15.01
N GLY A 66 1.49 0.43 14.39
CA GLY A 66 1.17 -0.84 15.05
C GLY A 66 -0.25 -1.00 15.59
N GLU A 67 -1.09 0.02 15.50
CA GLU A 67 -2.42 0.06 16.11
C GLU A 67 -3.56 -0.30 15.14
N ILE A 68 -3.28 -0.36 13.85
CA ILE A 68 -4.29 -0.56 12.81
C ILE A 68 -4.20 -1.96 12.25
N GLU A 69 -5.25 -2.73 12.43
CA GLU A 69 -5.39 -4.08 11.90
C GLU A 69 -6.76 -4.27 11.24
N PRO A 70 -6.84 -4.88 10.07
CA PRO A 70 -5.71 -5.27 9.21
C PRO A 70 -5.21 -4.08 8.39
N LEU A 71 -3.93 -3.83 8.42
CA LEU A 71 -3.28 -2.83 7.57
C LEU A 71 -2.62 -3.54 6.38
N VAL A 72 -2.94 -3.07 5.19
CA VAL A 72 -2.34 -3.53 3.94
C VAL A 72 -1.35 -2.49 3.45
N ILE A 73 -0.14 -2.89 3.15
CA ILE A 73 0.88 -2.00 2.61
C ILE A 73 0.71 -1.89 1.10
N GLN A 74 0.66 -0.66 0.61
CA GLN A 74 0.66 -0.38 -0.82
C GLN A 74 2.09 -0.10 -1.30
N LEU A 75 2.67 -1.07 -2.00
CA LEU A 75 4.02 -0.95 -2.54
C LEU A 75 3.97 -0.44 -3.98
N VAL A 76 4.80 0.53 -4.29
CA VAL A 76 4.95 1.06 -5.65
C VAL A 76 6.39 0.90 -6.11
N GLY A 77 6.58 0.53 -7.36
CA GLY A 77 7.90 0.39 -7.95
C GLY A 77 7.85 -0.18 -9.36
N ARG A 78 9.01 -0.34 -9.96
CA ARG A 78 9.14 -0.89 -11.32
C ARG A 78 10.14 -2.03 -11.44
N GLU A 79 10.99 -2.22 -10.43
CA GLU A 79 12.00 -3.27 -10.42
C GLU A 79 11.57 -4.42 -9.53
N ALA A 80 11.52 -5.62 -10.11
CA ALA A 80 11.03 -6.81 -9.43
C ALA A 80 11.78 -7.08 -8.11
N LYS A 81 13.09 -6.91 -8.09
CA LYS A 81 13.90 -7.17 -6.90
C LYS A 81 13.51 -6.30 -5.70
N TRP A 82 13.23 -5.02 -5.94
CA TRP A 82 12.83 -4.08 -4.88
C TRP A 82 11.39 -4.30 -4.42
N MET A 83 10.52 -4.68 -5.36
CA MET A 83 9.14 -5.02 -5.03
C MET A 83 9.06 -6.30 -4.20
N ALA A 84 9.82 -7.31 -4.55
CA ALA A 84 9.91 -8.56 -3.80
C ALA A 84 10.47 -8.33 -2.40
N GLU A 85 11.55 -7.57 -2.27
CA GLU A 85 12.15 -7.25 -0.98
C GLU A 85 11.23 -6.39 -0.11
N GLY A 86 10.57 -5.39 -0.70
CA GLY A 86 9.58 -4.58 0.00
C GLY A 86 8.41 -5.42 0.52
N ALA A 87 7.91 -6.35 -0.26
CA ALA A 87 6.85 -7.27 0.15
C ALA A 87 7.31 -8.18 1.30
N ARG A 88 8.52 -8.72 1.22
CA ARG A 88 9.10 -9.56 2.27
C ARG A 88 9.24 -8.80 3.60
N LEU A 89 9.76 -7.58 3.55
CA LEU A 89 9.90 -6.73 4.73
C LEU A 89 8.54 -6.33 5.33
N SER A 90 7.55 -6.09 4.48
CA SER A 90 6.18 -5.82 4.94
C SER A 90 5.59 -7.02 5.68
N GLU A 91 5.79 -8.22 5.15
CA GLU A 91 5.36 -9.45 5.80
C GLU A 91 6.06 -9.67 7.15
N GLU A 92 7.38 -9.48 7.21
CA GLU A 92 8.15 -9.55 8.45
C GLU A 92 7.71 -8.53 9.50
N ALA A 93 7.25 -7.36 9.05
CA ALA A 93 6.68 -6.33 9.93
C ALA A 93 5.24 -6.64 10.40
N GLY A 94 4.72 -7.83 10.11
CA GLY A 94 3.37 -8.24 10.50
C GLY A 94 2.28 -7.78 9.53
N ARG A 95 2.64 -7.44 8.29
CA ARG A 95 1.71 -7.02 7.23
C ARG A 95 1.69 -8.04 6.10
N PRO A 96 1.00 -9.17 6.28
CA PRO A 96 1.03 -10.29 5.33
C PRO A 96 0.33 -10.01 4.01
N LEU A 97 -0.45 -8.94 3.94
CA LEU A 97 -1.12 -8.51 2.72
C LEU A 97 -0.46 -7.24 2.19
N SER A 98 -0.22 -7.20 0.91
CA SER A 98 0.26 -6.00 0.21
C SER A 98 -0.42 -5.84 -1.15
N ILE A 99 -0.55 -4.58 -1.57
CA ILE A 99 -0.98 -4.24 -2.91
C ILE A 99 0.26 -3.80 -3.68
N LEU A 100 0.50 -4.41 -4.83
CA LEU A 100 1.62 -4.07 -5.69
C LEU A 100 1.14 -3.18 -6.83
N ILE A 101 1.68 -1.97 -6.91
CA ILE A 101 1.47 -1.06 -8.03
C ILE A 101 2.73 -1.04 -8.88
N TRP A 102 2.61 -1.59 -10.08
CA TRP A 102 3.70 -1.65 -11.02
C TRP A 102 3.72 -0.40 -11.89
N VAL A 103 4.78 0.39 -11.76
CA VAL A 103 4.95 1.58 -12.60
C VAL A 103 5.63 1.16 -13.89
N ALA A 104 4.92 1.24 -15.02
CA ALA A 104 5.51 1.04 -16.33
C ALA A 104 6.61 2.08 -16.60
N ARG A 105 7.67 1.67 -17.32
CA ARG A 105 8.62 2.63 -17.87
C ARG A 105 7.83 3.66 -18.67
N ARG A 106 7.99 4.91 -18.33
CA ARG A 106 7.54 5.99 -19.21
C ARG A 106 8.18 5.72 -20.57
N ALA A 107 7.40 5.28 -21.54
CA ALA A 107 7.83 5.39 -22.93
C ALA A 107 8.24 6.86 -23.10
N LYS A 108 9.45 7.09 -23.62
CA LYS A 108 9.84 8.45 -23.99
C LYS A 108 8.74 8.93 -24.94
N LEU A 109 7.80 9.69 -24.40
CA LEU A 109 6.91 10.47 -25.24
C LEU A 109 7.84 11.28 -26.12
N HIS A 110 7.87 10.97 -27.40
CA HIS A 110 8.59 11.73 -28.37
C HIS A 110 8.31 13.21 -28.09
N ARG A 111 9.36 13.99 -27.94
CA ARG A 111 9.30 15.47 -27.92
C ARG A 111 8.76 15.96 -29.27
N GLY A 112 7.52 15.65 -29.56
CA GLY A 112 6.88 15.98 -30.84
C GLY A 112 5.62 16.81 -30.72
N TYR A 113 5.14 17.02 -29.49
CA TYR A 113 4.04 17.96 -29.30
C TYR A 113 4.60 19.28 -28.76
N ARG A 114 5.33 19.99 -29.59
CA ARG A 114 5.35 21.45 -29.47
C ARG A 114 4.00 21.91 -30.00
N GLY A 115 3.09 22.26 -29.09
CA GLY A 115 1.97 23.06 -29.48
C GLY A 115 2.50 24.29 -30.20
N GLN A 116 2.24 24.36 -31.47
CA GLN A 116 2.38 25.62 -32.19
C GLN A 116 1.23 26.52 -31.75
N PRO A 117 1.48 27.84 -31.62
CA PRO A 117 0.43 28.80 -31.23
C PRO A 117 -0.65 28.89 -32.29
#